data_1d0945949d3718d158940e7c5e282a99
#
_entry.id   1d0945949d3718d158940e7c5e282a99
#
_cell.length_a   1.000
_cell.length_b   1.000
_cell.length_c   1.000
_cell.angle_alpha   90.00
_cell.angle_beta   90.00
_cell.angle_gamma   90.00
#
_symmetry.space_group_name_H-M   'P 1'
#
loop_
_entity.id
_entity.type
_entity.pdbx_description
1 polymer ?
#
loop_
_entity_poly.entity_id
_entity_poly.type
_entity_poly.pdbx_seq_one_letter_code
_entity_poly.pdbx_strand_id
1 'polypeptide(L)'
;RTAILANEIFNNYEKYSGVSIWVGAAAFTMQLYTDFDGCMDIVLGISECFGIRLPENFSAPFLSRSIEEYWRRWHISLGDWLKNYLFYPLLRTKFFMNLPKKLKGKLSKKGAKQATTFLAMLILWFTIGYWHGGAWTFIIGSGLLHWFYIVSGKLMEPLFVKWRAFFHIEKEKKGFILFQRVRTFFLVMIGLVFFRSATVPDALRVLGRGVSGLGLDWTELMILAVSILFSAWVTIHNQKEDMRVTLEKKSIWLRWIALYALLFYVILLGKYGPGYSASEFIYQNFKV
;
A
#
# COMPACT_ATOMS: atom_id res chain seq x y z
N ARG A 1 -0.98 14.92 -10.84
CA ARG A 1 0.35 15.61 -10.91
C ARG A 1 1.48 14.75 -10.34
N THR A 2 1.24 13.96 -9.31
CA THR A 2 2.21 12.95 -8.81
C THR A 2 2.59 11.94 -9.90
N ALA A 3 1.66 11.60 -10.81
CA ALA A 3 1.91 10.75 -11.96
C ALA A 3 3.00 11.28 -12.89
N ILE A 4 3.04 12.60 -13.11
CA ILE A 4 4.06 13.22 -13.98
C ILE A 4 5.45 13.00 -13.40
N LEU A 5 5.59 13.27 -12.09
CA LEU A 5 6.85 13.07 -11.36
C LEU A 5 7.26 11.61 -11.32
N ALA A 6 6.32 10.71 -10.99
CA ALA A 6 6.58 9.28 -10.98
C ALA A 6 7.01 8.77 -12.37
N ASN A 7 6.29 9.16 -13.43
CA ASN A 7 6.60 8.76 -14.80
C ASN A 7 7.96 9.29 -15.27
N GLU A 8 8.28 10.55 -14.97
CA GLU A 8 9.57 11.14 -15.33
C GLU A 8 10.72 10.36 -14.70
N ILE A 9 10.66 10.08 -13.41
CA ILE A 9 11.74 9.39 -12.69
C ILE A 9 11.82 7.91 -13.10
N PHE A 10 10.70 7.19 -13.19
CA PHE A 10 10.73 5.77 -13.54
C PHE A 10 11.09 5.49 -15.00
N ASN A 11 10.66 6.35 -15.92
CA ASN A 11 10.97 6.16 -17.34
C ASN A 11 12.42 6.60 -17.69
N ASN A 12 13.01 7.44 -16.86
CA ASN A 12 14.37 7.98 -17.03
C ASN A 12 15.27 7.68 -15.82
N TYR A 13 15.03 6.57 -15.09
CA TYR A 13 15.71 6.29 -13.82
C TYR A 13 17.24 6.29 -13.92
N GLU A 14 17.80 6.08 -15.11
CA GLU A 14 19.24 6.15 -15.34
C GLU A 14 19.83 7.56 -15.12
N LYS A 15 19.03 8.60 -15.29
CA LYS A 15 19.42 9.99 -15.07
C LYS A 15 19.34 10.42 -13.59
N TYR A 16 18.63 9.65 -12.78
CA TYR A 16 18.36 9.96 -11.37
C TYR A 16 19.14 9.05 -10.42
N SER A 17 19.36 9.48 -9.20
CA SER A 17 20.03 8.69 -8.16
C SER A 17 19.62 9.13 -6.76
N GLY A 18 19.90 8.31 -5.76
CA GLY A 18 19.71 8.66 -4.36
C GLY A 18 18.27 9.07 -4.03
N VAL A 19 18.12 10.26 -3.43
CA VAL A 19 16.82 10.74 -2.92
C VAL A 19 15.79 10.92 -4.04
N SER A 20 16.16 11.37 -5.24
CA SER A 20 15.21 11.54 -6.36
C SER A 20 14.50 10.23 -6.74
N ILE A 21 15.19 9.09 -6.70
CA ILE A 21 14.56 7.78 -6.93
C ILE A 21 13.50 7.48 -5.87
N TRP A 22 13.79 7.76 -4.60
CA TRP A 22 12.82 7.55 -3.52
C TRP A 22 11.66 8.53 -3.57
N VAL A 23 11.90 9.76 -4.04
CA VAL A 23 10.84 10.75 -4.32
C VAL A 23 9.90 10.22 -5.41
N GLY A 24 10.44 9.67 -6.51
CA GLY A 24 9.66 9.03 -7.57
C GLY A 24 8.85 7.83 -7.07
N ALA A 25 9.46 6.97 -6.25
CA ALA A 25 8.78 5.82 -5.66
C ALA A 25 7.67 6.24 -4.69
N ALA A 26 7.89 7.27 -3.88
CA ALA A 26 6.87 7.83 -3.01
C ALA A 26 5.74 8.51 -3.79
N ALA A 27 6.07 9.25 -4.87
CA ALA A 27 5.09 9.85 -5.77
C ALA A 27 4.20 8.79 -6.43
N PHE A 28 4.78 7.67 -6.89
CA PHE A 28 4.01 6.54 -7.41
C PHE A 28 3.13 5.89 -6.34
N THR A 29 3.65 5.73 -5.12
CA THR A 29 2.88 5.18 -3.99
C THR A 29 1.65 6.03 -3.69
N MET A 30 1.81 7.35 -3.67
CA MET A 30 0.70 8.28 -3.47
C MET A 30 -0.25 8.30 -4.65
N GLN A 31 0.25 8.24 -5.88
CA GLN A 31 -0.57 8.13 -7.08
C GLN A 31 -1.47 6.91 -7.03
N LEU A 32 -0.89 5.72 -6.81
CA LEU A 32 -1.64 4.46 -6.75
C LEU A 32 -2.73 4.50 -5.67
N TYR A 33 -2.41 5.06 -4.52
CA TYR A 33 -3.37 5.20 -3.43
C TYR A 33 -4.52 6.13 -3.81
N THR A 34 -4.21 7.35 -4.24
CA THR A 34 -5.25 8.35 -4.54
C THR A 34 -6.12 7.96 -5.73
N ASP A 35 -5.55 7.31 -6.75
CA ASP A 35 -6.30 6.83 -7.91
C ASP A 35 -7.28 5.71 -7.49
N PHE A 36 -6.82 4.77 -6.68
CA PHE A 36 -7.65 3.65 -6.27
C PHE A 36 -8.68 4.03 -5.20
N ASP A 37 -8.27 4.75 -4.15
CA ASP A 37 -9.15 5.21 -3.08
C ASP A 37 -10.24 6.13 -3.64
N GLY A 38 -9.86 7.11 -4.48
CA GLY A 38 -10.81 8.00 -5.13
C GLY A 38 -11.79 7.29 -6.07
N CYS A 39 -11.33 6.26 -6.80
CA CYS A 39 -12.23 5.42 -7.59
C CYS A 39 -13.22 4.67 -6.71
N MET A 40 -12.77 4.13 -5.58
CA MET A 40 -13.65 3.43 -4.63
C MET A 40 -14.66 4.39 -3.99
N ASP A 41 -14.26 5.62 -3.65
CA ASP A 41 -15.18 6.65 -3.14
C ASP A 41 -16.31 6.96 -4.13
N ILE A 42 -15.99 7.06 -5.43
CA ILE A 42 -17.00 7.24 -6.48
C ILE A 42 -17.96 6.04 -6.54
N VAL A 43 -17.41 4.80 -6.50
CA VAL A 43 -18.23 3.58 -6.52
C VAL A 43 -19.11 3.49 -5.28
N LEU A 44 -18.59 3.81 -4.10
CA LEU A 44 -19.36 3.85 -2.84
C LEU A 44 -20.50 4.88 -2.93
N GLY A 45 -20.21 6.09 -3.39
CA GLY A 45 -21.21 7.14 -3.53
C GLY A 45 -22.31 6.78 -4.53
N ILE A 46 -21.95 6.19 -5.69
CA ILE A 46 -22.93 5.72 -6.67
C ILE A 46 -23.78 4.59 -6.08
N SER A 47 -23.18 3.62 -5.39
CA SER A 47 -23.93 2.50 -4.81
C SER A 47 -24.92 2.96 -3.74
N GLU A 48 -24.56 3.96 -2.94
CA GLU A 48 -25.46 4.57 -1.95
C GLU A 48 -26.69 5.23 -2.62
N CYS A 49 -26.55 5.82 -3.80
CA CYS A 49 -27.69 6.34 -4.57
C CYS A 49 -28.72 5.25 -4.95
N PHE A 50 -28.28 3.99 -5.03
CA PHE A 50 -29.14 2.83 -5.26
C PHE A 50 -29.58 2.13 -3.97
N GLY A 51 -29.25 2.70 -2.79
CA GLY A 51 -29.55 2.10 -1.49
C GLY A 51 -28.67 0.91 -1.14
N ILE A 52 -27.56 0.70 -1.86
CA ILE A 52 -26.60 -0.40 -1.64
C ILE A 52 -25.41 0.14 -0.86
N ARG A 53 -25.14 -0.45 0.30
CA ARG A 53 -23.95 -0.13 1.10
C ARG A 53 -22.84 -1.12 0.82
N LEU A 54 -21.76 -0.66 0.23
CA LEU A 54 -20.55 -1.43 0.02
C LEU A 54 -19.54 -1.18 1.15
N PRO A 55 -18.66 -2.14 1.45
CA PRO A 55 -17.61 -1.96 2.45
C PRO A 55 -16.51 -1.03 1.96
N GLU A 56 -15.95 -0.23 2.87
CA GLU A 56 -14.75 0.57 2.64
C GLU A 56 -13.56 -0.31 2.28
N ASN A 57 -12.76 0.14 1.31
CA ASN A 57 -11.56 -0.58 0.88
C ASN A 57 -10.26 -0.06 1.50
N PHE A 58 -10.29 1.14 2.06
CA PHE A 58 -9.12 1.77 2.65
C PHE A 58 -9.44 2.33 4.04
N SER A 59 -8.49 2.22 4.96
CA SER A 59 -8.59 2.77 6.31
C SER A 59 -7.25 3.30 6.78
N ALA A 60 -6.80 4.44 6.21
CA ALA A 60 -5.53 5.08 6.54
C ALA A 60 -4.32 4.12 6.47
N PRO A 61 -4.06 3.45 5.34
CA PRO A 61 -3.10 2.36 5.24
C PRO A 61 -1.66 2.79 5.57
N PHE A 62 -1.26 4.02 5.27
CA PHE A 62 0.09 4.53 5.53
C PHE A 62 0.35 4.90 7.00
N LEU A 63 -0.65 4.86 7.86
CA LEU A 63 -0.47 4.98 9.30
C LEU A 63 -0.17 3.64 9.99
N SER A 64 -0.05 2.57 9.24
CA SER A 64 0.21 1.22 9.75
C SER A 64 1.60 1.07 10.35
N ARG A 65 1.67 0.39 11.50
CA ARG A 65 2.93 0.11 12.22
C ARG A 65 3.64 -1.15 11.72
N SER A 66 2.96 -1.97 10.90
CA SER A 66 3.49 -3.21 10.33
C SER A 66 2.88 -3.53 8.97
N ILE A 67 3.55 -4.39 8.18
CA ILE A 67 3.02 -4.86 6.90
C ILE A 67 1.70 -5.64 7.08
N GLU A 68 1.58 -6.39 8.17
CA GLU A 68 0.33 -7.11 8.47
C GLU A 68 -0.83 -6.13 8.78
N GLU A 69 -0.57 -5.03 9.48
CA GLU A 69 -1.54 -3.97 9.71
C GLU A 69 -1.88 -3.22 8.42
N TYR A 70 -0.87 -2.93 7.57
CA TYR A 70 -1.08 -2.30 6.28
C TYR A 70 -2.10 -3.06 5.44
N TRP A 71 -1.98 -4.37 5.31
CA TRP A 71 -2.90 -5.19 4.54
C TRP A 71 -4.28 -5.41 5.18
N ARG A 72 -4.49 -5.04 6.41
CA ARG A 72 -5.83 -4.90 7.01
C ARG A 72 -6.51 -3.58 6.70
N ARG A 73 -5.74 -2.62 6.15
CA ARG A 73 -6.16 -1.25 5.86
C ARG A 73 -6.11 -0.90 4.37
N TRP A 74 -5.50 -1.74 3.57
CA TRP A 74 -5.32 -1.59 2.12
C TRP A 74 -6.10 -2.68 1.40
N HIS A 75 -6.96 -2.28 0.43
CA HIS A 75 -7.75 -3.20 -0.41
C HIS A 75 -8.48 -4.28 0.41
N ILE A 76 -9.25 -3.82 1.40
CA ILE A 76 -9.83 -4.64 2.47
C ILE A 76 -10.72 -5.75 1.89
N SER A 77 -11.57 -5.40 0.91
CA SER A 77 -12.49 -6.35 0.28
C SER A 77 -11.77 -7.52 -0.41
N LEU A 78 -10.67 -7.25 -1.15
CA LEU A 78 -9.85 -8.30 -1.75
C LEU A 78 -9.20 -9.18 -0.68
N GLY A 79 -8.65 -8.56 0.36
CA GLY A 79 -8.02 -9.28 1.46
C GLY A 79 -9.00 -10.22 2.17
N ASP A 80 -10.22 -9.77 2.42
CA ASP A 80 -11.25 -10.58 3.07
C ASP A 80 -11.79 -11.66 2.14
N TRP A 81 -11.98 -11.37 0.85
CA TRP A 81 -12.37 -12.37 -0.13
C TRP A 81 -11.34 -13.50 -0.21
N LEU A 82 -10.07 -13.18 -0.36
CA LEU A 82 -9.00 -14.19 -0.45
C LEU A 82 -8.84 -14.99 0.85
N LYS A 83 -9.01 -14.37 2.01
CA LYS A 83 -9.01 -15.11 3.28
C LYS A 83 -10.15 -16.13 3.34
N ASN A 84 -11.35 -15.72 2.96
CA ASN A 84 -12.55 -16.56 3.09
C ASN A 84 -12.62 -17.64 2.02
N TYR A 85 -12.24 -17.35 0.78
CA TYR A 85 -12.42 -18.26 -0.35
C TYR A 85 -11.15 -19.01 -0.77
N LEU A 86 -9.97 -18.56 -0.34
CA LEU A 86 -8.72 -19.26 -0.62
C LEU A 86 -8.04 -19.75 0.66
N PHE A 87 -7.67 -18.87 1.58
CA PHE A 87 -6.80 -19.19 2.71
C PHE A 87 -7.45 -20.17 3.69
N TYR A 88 -8.66 -19.90 4.17
CA TYR A 88 -9.33 -20.80 5.11
C TYR A 88 -9.74 -22.14 4.48
N PRO A 89 -10.30 -22.21 3.26
CA PRO A 89 -10.52 -23.50 2.59
C PRO A 89 -9.23 -24.29 2.38
N LEU A 90 -8.12 -23.63 1.98
CA LEU A 90 -6.83 -24.29 1.81
C LEU A 90 -6.36 -24.98 3.11
N LEU A 91 -6.46 -24.30 4.25
CA LEU A 91 -6.09 -24.86 5.56
C LEU A 91 -6.96 -26.07 5.97
N ARG A 92 -8.17 -26.19 5.43
CA ARG A 92 -9.09 -27.33 5.69
C ARG A 92 -8.86 -28.52 4.77
N THR A 93 -7.97 -28.40 3.77
CA THR A 93 -7.63 -29.55 2.90
C THR A 93 -6.89 -30.64 3.70
N LYS A 94 -7.05 -31.89 3.29
CA LYS A 94 -6.37 -33.05 3.91
C LYS A 94 -4.85 -32.84 3.98
N PHE A 95 -4.26 -32.23 2.97
CA PHE A 95 -2.84 -31.92 2.95
C PHE A 95 -2.43 -30.99 4.11
N PHE A 96 -3.05 -29.83 4.23
CA PHE A 96 -2.72 -28.84 5.26
C PHE A 96 -3.09 -29.29 6.68
N MET A 97 -4.18 -30.05 6.84
CA MET A 97 -4.57 -30.63 8.13
C MET A 97 -3.57 -31.67 8.64
N ASN A 98 -2.93 -32.43 7.75
CA ASN A 98 -1.96 -33.46 8.10
C ASN A 98 -0.53 -32.95 8.15
N LEU A 99 -0.23 -31.82 7.53
CA LEU A 99 1.13 -31.25 7.47
C LEU A 99 1.76 -31.02 8.86
N PRO A 100 1.06 -30.46 9.87
CA PRO A 100 1.64 -30.31 11.21
C PRO A 100 2.04 -31.65 11.86
N LYS A 101 1.29 -32.73 11.59
CA LYS A 101 1.63 -34.08 12.09
C LYS A 101 2.91 -34.59 11.42
N LYS A 102 3.08 -34.40 10.11
CA LYS A 102 4.27 -34.79 9.36
C LYS A 102 5.53 -34.02 9.82
N LEU A 103 5.37 -32.74 10.21
CA LEU A 103 6.46 -31.89 10.66
C LEU A 103 6.82 -32.09 12.14
N LYS A 104 5.99 -32.79 12.93
CA LYS A 104 6.18 -32.98 14.39
C LYS A 104 7.51 -33.65 14.78
N GLY A 105 8.09 -34.44 13.89
CA GLY A 105 9.42 -35.07 14.14
C GLY A 105 10.61 -34.13 13.93
N LYS A 106 10.42 -33.03 13.19
CA LYS A 106 11.47 -32.07 12.82
C LYS A 106 11.31 -30.72 13.53
N LEU A 107 10.10 -30.37 13.92
CA LEU A 107 9.76 -29.08 14.54
C LEU A 107 8.94 -29.29 15.81
N SER A 108 9.00 -28.31 16.72
CA SER A 108 8.07 -28.28 17.87
C SER A 108 6.62 -28.21 17.37
N LYS A 109 5.66 -28.60 18.23
CA LYS A 109 4.22 -28.54 17.90
C LYS A 109 3.79 -27.14 17.44
N LYS A 110 4.33 -26.08 18.08
CA LYS A 110 4.08 -24.67 17.71
C LYS A 110 4.72 -24.35 16.36
N GLY A 111 5.98 -24.73 16.16
CA GLY A 111 6.72 -24.53 14.91
C GLY A 111 6.08 -25.23 13.71
N ALA A 112 5.61 -26.47 13.89
CA ALA A 112 4.91 -27.22 12.84
C ALA A 112 3.60 -26.52 12.39
N LYS A 113 2.80 -26.03 13.33
CA LYS A 113 1.59 -25.24 13.01
C LYS A 113 1.95 -23.93 12.29
N GLN A 114 2.97 -23.24 12.79
CA GLN A 114 3.41 -21.98 12.21
C GLN A 114 3.95 -22.15 10.78
N ALA A 115 4.78 -23.16 10.53
CA ALA A 115 5.26 -23.51 9.20
C ALA A 115 4.13 -23.84 8.22
N THR A 116 3.11 -24.57 8.69
CA THR A 116 1.91 -24.87 7.91
C THR A 116 1.16 -23.60 7.52
N THR A 117 0.98 -22.67 8.47
CA THR A 117 0.33 -21.36 8.20
C THR A 117 1.16 -20.53 7.21
N PHE A 118 2.49 -20.52 7.36
CA PHE A 118 3.36 -19.77 6.45
C PHE A 118 3.33 -20.31 5.03
N LEU A 119 3.21 -21.63 4.86
CA LEU A 119 3.06 -22.24 3.54
C LEU A 119 1.70 -21.88 2.91
N ALA A 120 0.62 -21.90 3.67
CA ALA A 120 -0.69 -21.45 3.18
C ALA A 120 -0.67 -19.95 2.81
N MET A 121 0.00 -19.13 3.63
CA MET A 121 0.21 -17.72 3.31
C MET A 121 1.06 -17.51 2.05
N LEU A 122 2.07 -18.35 1.79
CA LEU A 122 2.85 -18.28 0.56
C LEU A 122 1.97 -18.43 -0.67
N ILE A 123 1.07 -19.41 -0.66
CA ILE A 123 0.12 -19.63 -1.76
C ILE A 123 -0.82 -18.43 -1.89
N LEU A 124 -1.34 -17.91 -0.79
CA LEU A 124 -2.19 -16.71 -0.77
C LEU A 124 -1.48 -15.52 -1.43
N TRP A 125 -0.26 -15.22 -0.99
CA TRP A 125 0.51 -14.07 -1.49
C TRP A 125 0.95 -14.24 -2.94
N PHE A 126 1.32 -15.45 -3.35
CA PHE A 126 1.56 -15.76 -4.75
C PHE A 126 0.31 -15.47 -5.60
N THR A 127 -0.86 -15.91 -5.12
CA THR A 127 -2.15 -15.68 -5.80
C THR A 127 -2.47 -14.18 -5.91
N ILE A 128 -2.20 -13.38 -4.87
CA ILE A 128 -2.37 -11.91 -4.91
C ILE A 128 -1.51 -11.31 -6.03
N GLY A 129 -0.23 -11.65 -6.07
CA GLY A 129 0.68 -11.15 -7.10
C GLY A 129 0.28 -11.60 -8.51
N TYR A 130 -0.16 -12.85 -8.66
CA TYR A 130 -0.65 -13.37 -9.92
C TYR A 130 -1.96 -12.68 -10.37
N TRP A 131 -2.87 -12.41 -9.45
CA TRP A 131 -4.12 -11.71 -9.70
C TRP A 131 -3.90 -10.29 -10.25
N HIS A 132 -2.82 -9.63 -9.87
CA HIS A 132 -2.45 -8.30 -10.37
C HIS A 132 -1.96 -8.29 -11.84
N GLY A 133 -1.98 -9.40 -12.56
CA GLY A 133 -1.63 -9.44 -13.99
C GLY A 133 -0.59 -10.50 -14.38
N GLY A 134 -0.15 -11.36 -13.44
CA GLY A 134 0.69 -12.52 -13.70
C GLY A 134 2.17 -12.26 -14.01
N ALA A 135 2.58 -11.01 -14.24
CA ALA A 135 3.99 -10.68 -14.44
C ALA A 135 4.81 -10.89 -13.14
N TRP A 136 6.06 -11.31 -13.28
CA TRP A 136 6.95 -11.53 -12.12
C TRP A 136 7.16 -10.29 -11.27
N THR A 137 7.08 -9.10 -11.85
CA THR A 137 7.14 -7.84 -11.09
C THR A 137 5.97 -7.71 -10.11
N PHE A 138 4.77 -8.11 -10.48
CA PHE A 138 3.61 -8.14 -9.60
C PHE A 138 3.70 -9.29 -8.59
N ILE A 139 4.08 -10.50 -9.04
CA ILE A 139 4.21 -11.66 -8.16
C ILE A 139 5.22 -11.37 -7.03
N ILE A 140 6.35 -10.75 -7.35
CA ILE A 140 7.36 -10.39 -6.37
C ILE A 140 6.91 -9.17 -5.57
N GLY A 141 6.56 -8.06 -6.21
CA GLY A 141 6.33 -6.76 -5.56
C GLY A 141 5.11 -6.72 -4.67
N SER A 142 3.96 -7.19 -5.14
CA SER A 142 2.70 -7.19 -4.38
C SER A 142 2.40 -8.52 -3.68
N GLY A 143 3.16 -9.57 -3.96
CA GLY A 143 2.96 -10.90 -3.41
C GLY A 143 4.10 -11.36 -2.49
N LEU A 144 5.11 -12.01 -3.07
CA LEU A 144 6.14 -12.75 -2.33
C LEU A 144 6.94 -11.88 -1.35
N LEU A 145 7.20 -10.62 -1.71
CA LEU A 145 7.93 -9.69 -0.85
C LEU A 145 7.14 -9.38 0.44
N HIS A 146 5.83 -9.20 0.32
CA HIS A 146 4.97 -8.98 1.49
C HIS A 146 4.84 -10.24 2.36
N TRP A 147 4.74 -11.41 1.75
CA TRP A 147 4.85 -12.67 2.47
C TRP A 147 6.15 -12.75 3.26
N PHE A 148 7.28 -12.46 2.62
CA PHE A 148 8.60 -12.46 3.25
C PHE A 148 8.67 -11.49 4.43
N TYR A 149 8.17 -10.26 4.29
CA TYR A 149 8.15 -9.28 5.38
C TYR A 149 7.32 -9.75 6.59
N ILE A 150 6.15 -10.35 6.34
CA ILE A 150 5.28 -10.83 7.42
C ILE A 150 5.92 -12.03 8.12
N VAL A 151 6.43 -13.00 7.37
CA VAL A 151 7.01 -14.23 7.93
C VAL A 151 8.30 -13.92 8.68
N SER A 152 9.23 -13.16 8.08
CA SER A 152 10.47 -12.76 8.73
C SER A 152 10.19 -11.93 9.99
N GLY A 153 9.25 -11.00 9.95
CA GLY A 153 8.85 -10.22 11.11
C GLY A 153 8.33 -11.10 12.25
N LYS A 154 7.53 -12.13 11.97
CA LYS A 154 7.05 -13.09 12.99
C LYS A 154 8.14 -13.99 13.53
N LEU A 155 9.07 -14.41 12.69
CA LEU A 155 10.21 -15.25 13.13
C LEU A 155 11.21 -14.45 13.96
N MET A 156 11.42 -13.18 13.63
CA MET A 156 12.37 -12.30 14.33
C MET A 156 11.74 -11.58 15.55
N GLU A 157 10.45 -11.73 15.81
CA GLU A 157 9.78 -11.06 16.95
C GLU A 157 10.50 -11.31 18.30
N PRO A 158 10.97 -12.54 18.64
CA PRO A 158 11.71 -12.75 19.89
C PRO A 158 12.99 -11.92 19.95
N LEU A 159 13.68 -11.73 18.82
CA LEU A 159 14.88 -10.91 18.73
C LEU A 159 14.53 -9.42 18.90
N PHE A 160 13.48 -8.95 18.24
CA PHE A 160 13.01 -7.57 18.38
C PHE A 160 12.56 -7.25 19.81
N VAL A 161 11.95 -8.20 20.52
CA VAL A 161 11.62 -8.04 21.94
C VAL A 161 12.89 -7.84 22.78
N LYS A 162 13.92 -8.67 22.59
CA LYS A 162 15.20 -8.54 23.29
C LYS A 162 15.89 -7.19 22.99
N TRP A 163 15.90 -6.78 21.75
CA TRP A 163 16.47 -5.49 21.33
C TRP A 163 15.74 -4.31 21.96
N ARG A 164 14.42 -4.31 21.95
CA ARG A 164 13.63 -3.27 22.62
C ARG A 164 13.93 -3.19 24.13
N ALA A 165 14.02 -4.35 24.78
CA ALA A 165 14.39 -4.42 26.20
C ALA A 165 15.81 -3.86 26.45
N PHE A 166 16.77 -4.25 25.62
CA PHE A 166 18.16 -3.79 25.74
C PHE A 166 18.29 -2.27 25.55
N PHE A 167 17.61 -1.69 24.58
CA PHE A 167 17.63 -0.25 24.30
C PHE A 167 16.56 0.54 25.10
N HIS A 168 15.86 -0.08 26.04
CA HIS A 168 14.78 0.54 26.83
C HIS A 168 13.73 1.25 25.95
N ILE A 169 13.39 0.66 24.80
CA ILE A 169 12.44 1.23 23.85
C ILE A 169 11.02 0.83 24.25
N GLU A 170 10.22 1.80 24.66
CA GLU A 170 8.80 1.63 24.93
C GLU A 170 8.02 1.54 23.62
N LYS A 171 7.21 0.46 23.47
CA LYS A 171 6.47 0.16 22.24
C LYS A 171 5.46 1.25 21.86
N GLU A 172 4.88 1.93 22.84
CA GLU A 172 3.85 2.96 22.65
C GLU A 172 4.41 4.39 22.65
N LYS A 173 5.72 4.56 22.72
CA LYS A 173 6.35 5.88 22.62
C LYS A 173 6.16 6.47 21.23
N LYS A 174 5.72 7.72 21.15
CA LYS A 174 5.38 8.40 19.87
C LYS A 174 6.49 8.31 18.82
N GLY A 175 7.75 8.47 19.21
CA GLY A 175 8.90 8.36 18.31
C GLY A 175 9.07 6.95 17.72
N PHE A 176 8.84 5.90 18.53
CA PHE A 176 8.90 4.53 18.05
C PHE A 176 7.73 4.18 17.13
N ILE A 177 6.53 4.69 17.43
CA ILE A 177 5.36 4.55 16.54
C ILE A 177 5.64 5.22 15.19
N LEU A 178 6.22 6.43 15.19
CA LEU A 178 6.60 7.12 13.96
C LEU A 178 7.62 6.31 13.15
N PHE A 179 8.67 5.81 13.82
CA PHE A 179 9.65 4.91 13.17
C PHE A 179 8.98 3.69 12.53
N GLN A 180 8.05 3.01 13.23
CA GLN A 180 7.33 1.86 12.69
C GLN A 180 6.51 2.22 11.44
N ARG A 181 5.83 3.38 11.44
CA ARG A 181 5.04 3.88 10.29
C ARG A 181 5.94 4.19 9.09
N VAL A 182 7.01 4.95 9.30
CA VAL A 182 7.97 5.29 8.24
C VAL A 182 8.61 4.04 7.65
N ARG A 183 9.07 3.12 8.50
CA ARG A 183 9.61 1.83 8.06
C ARG A 183 8.58 1.05 7.24
N THR A 184 7.32 0.97 7.69
CA THR A 184 6.26 0.22 6.99
C THR A 184 5.96 0.85 5.65
N PHE A 185 5.84 2.17 5.57
CA PHE A 185 5.70 2.92 4.33
C PHE A 185 6.84 2.62 3.35
N PHE A 186 8.08 2.66 3.83
CA PHE A 186 9.27 2.39 3.03
C PHE A 186 9.29 0.95 2.48
N LEU A 187 8.92 -0.05 3.28
CA LEU A 187 8.83 -1.45 2.85
C LEU A 187 7.74 -1.65 1.78
N VAL A 188 6.59 -0.99 1.93
CA VAL A 188 5.52 -0.99 0.91
C VAL A 188 6.02 -0.35 -0.37
N MET A 189 6.67 0.80 -0.26
CA MET A 189 7.23 1.54 -1.40
C MET A 189 8.24 0.69 -2.21
N ILE A 190 9.10 -0.09 -1.55
CA ILE A 190 9.99 -1.06 -2.23
C ILE A 190 9.17 -2.06 -3.06
N GLY A 191 8.08 -2.61 -2.52
CA GLY A 191 7.19 -3.50 -3.28
C GLY A 191 6.58 -2.81 -4.50
N LEU A 192 6.20 -1.54 -4.36
CA LEU A 192 5.62 -0.74 -5.44
C LEU A 192 6.64 -0.33 -6.51
N VAL A 193 7.95 -0.28 -6.21
CA VAL A 193 8.99 -0.13 -7.24
C VAL A 193 8.96 -1.31 -8.20
N PHE A 194 8.84 -2.56 -7.70
CA PHE A 194 8.64 -3.71 -8.57
C PHE A 194 7.35 -3.60 -9.38
N PHE A 195 6.28 -3.23 -8.73
CA PHE A 195 4.95 -3.10 -9.35
C PHE A 195 4.96 -2.09 -10.53
N ARG A 196 5.72 -0.99 -10.43
CA ARG A 196 5.84 0.04 -11.47
C ARG A 196 6.83 -0.32 -12.57
N SER A 197 7.79 -1.18 -12.31
CA SER A 197 8.87 -1.50 -13.23
C SER A 197 8.42 -2.48 -14.31
N ALA A 198 8.95 -2.34 -15.52
CA ALA A 198 8.62 -3.21 -16.63
C ALA A 198 9.12 -4.65 -16.41
N THR A 199 10.31 -4.79 -15.83
CA THR A 199 10.94 -6.09 -15.54
C THR A 199 11.54 -6.14 -14.14
N VAL A 200 11.76 -7.35 -13.62
CA VAL A 200 12.44 -7.53 -12.32
C VAL A 200 13.85 -6.95 -12.31
N PRO A 201 14.69 -7.14 -13.34
CA PRO A 201 16.00 -6.47 -13.43
C PRO A 201 15.89 -4.94 -13.37
N ASP A 202 14.90 -4.33 -14.03
CA ASP A 202 14.69 -2.87 -13.97
C ASP A 202 14.34 -2.41 -12.57
N ALA A 203 13.45 -3.12 -11.86
CA ALA A 203 13.15 -2.85 -10.47
C ALA A 203 14.40 -2.86 -9.58
N LEU A 204 15.27 -3.85 -9.77
CA LEU A 204 16.54 -3.94 -9.04
C LEU A 204 17.51 -2.82 -9.40
N ARG A 205 17.56 -2.40 -10.67
CA ARG A 205 18.37 -1.24 -11.11
C ARG A 205 17.86 0.06 -10.47
N VAL A 206 16.54 0.30 -10.49
CA VAL A 206 15.92 1.46 -9.83
C VAL A 206 16.28 1.49 -8.34
N LEU A 207 16.13 0.36 -7.62
CA LEU A 207 16.51 0.27 -6.22
C LEU A 207 18.02 0.49 -6.00
N GLY A 208 18.86 -0.05 -6.88
CA GLY A 208 20.30 0.18 -6.87
C GLY A 208 20.68 1.65 -7.07
N ARG A 209 19.99 2.35 -7.99
CA ARG A 209 20.14 3.81 -8.16
C ARG A 209 19.70 4.59 -6.92
N GLY A 210 18.67 4.12 -6.22
CA GLY A 210 18.19 4.74 -4.98
C GLY A 210 19.20 4.72 -3.83
N VAL A 211 20.16 3.80 -3.83
CA VAL A 211 21.25 3.74 -2.83
C VAL A 211 22.56 4.34 -3.34
N SER A 212 22.62 4.81 -4.59
CA SER A 212 23.79 5.41 -5.22
C SER A 212 23.67 6.94 -5.25
N GLY A 213 24.62 7.64 -4.64
CA GLY A 213 24.66 9.10 -4.66
C GLY A 213 23.59 9.78 -3.78
N LEU A 214 23.60 11.10 -3.72
CA LEU A 214 22.65 11.90 -2.95
C LEU A 214 21.49 12.43 -3.78
N GLY A 215 21.62 12.56 -5.10
CA GLY A 215 20.62 13.06 -6.05
C GLY A 215 19.41 13.73 -5.40
N LEU A 216 19.48 15.04 -5.19
CA LEU A 216 18.41 15.79 -4.52
C LEU A 216 17.98 16.95 -5.42
N ASP A 217 16.72 16.92 -5.87
CA ASP A 217 16.05 18.06 -6.46
C ASP A 217 15.06 18.65 -5.45
N TRP A 218 15.26 19.90 -5.09
CA TRP A 218 14.43 20.60 -4.11
C TRP A 218 12.99 20.80 -4.60
N THR A 219 12.79 20.98 -5.90
CA THR A 219 11.44 21.15 -6.49
C THR A 219 10.63 19.87 -6.37
N GLU A 220 11.25 18.73 -6.70
CA GLU A 220 10.65 17.41 -6.56
C GLU A 220 10.28 17.12 -5.11
N LEU A 221 11.19 17.43 -4.18
CA LEU A 221 10.98 17.23 -2.74
C LEU A 221 9.83 18.09 -2.21
N MET A 222 9.73 19.36 -2.65
CA MET A 222 8.66 20.26 -2.26
C MET A 222 7.29 19.76 -2.76
N ILE A 223 7.18 19.33 -4.01
CA ILE A 223 5.94 18.78 -4.58
C ILE A 223 5.49 17.55 -3.79
N LEU A 224 6.44 16.65 -3.50
CA LEU A 224 6.15 15.44 -2.72
C LEU A 224 5.74 15.78 -1.29
N ALA A 225 6.45 16.69 -0.61
CA ALA A 225 6.15 17.10 0.75
C ALA A 225 4.74 17.69 0.87
N VAL A 226 4.35 18.59 -0.02
CA VAL A 226 3.00 19.16 -0.07
C VAL A 226 1.96 18.08 -0.27
N SER A 227 2.18 17.12 -1.20
CA SER A 227 1.27 16.03 -1.48
C SER A 227 1.10 15.10 -0.27
N ILE A 228 2.20 14.74 0.40
CA ILE A 228 2.17 13.89 1.60
C ILE A 228 1.48 14.61 2.77
N LEU A 229 1.81 15.88 3.02
CA LEU A 229 1.23 16.64 4.12
C LEU A 229 -0.28 16.82 3.94
N PHE A 230 -0.73 17.12 2.73
CA PHE A 230 -2.16 17.21 2.42
C PHE A 230 -2.87 15.87 2.61
N SER A 231 -2.33 14.78 2.05
CA SER A 231 -2.91 13.44 2.21
C SER A 231 -2.92 12.98 3.67
N ALA A 232 -1.84 13.26 4.42
CA ALA A 232 -1.77 12.95 5.85
C ALA A 232 -2.80 13.77 6.66
N TRP A 233 -2.99 15.03 6.33
CA TRP A 233 -3.98 15.88 6.98
C TRP A 233 -5.41 15.34 6.76
N VAL A 234 -5.79 15.04 5.52
CA VAL A 234 -7.09 14.42 5.20
C VAL A 234 -7.26 13.09 5.95
N THR A 235 -6.25 12.21 5.87
CA THR A 235 -6.28 10.89 6.50
C THR A 235 -6.44 10.97 8.03
N ILE A 236 -5.69 11.86 8.69
CA ILE A 236 -5.77 12.03 10.16
C ILE A 236 -7.12 12.63 10.55
N HIS A 237 -7.65 13.54 9.74
CA HIS A 237 -8.96 14.14 10.01
C HIS A 237 -10.07 13.10 9.89
N ASN A 238 -10.09 12.33 8.81
CA ASN A 238 -11.07 11.25 8.59
C ASN A 238 -11.02 10.14 9.65
N GLN A 239 -9.88 9.93 10.31
CA GLN A 239 -9.82 8.98 11.43
C GLN A 239 -10.56 9.45 12.69
N LYS A 240 -10.72 10.76 12.84
CA LYS A 240 -11.45 11.34 14.01
C LYS A 240 -12.94 11.40 13.74
N GLU A 241 -13.31 11.88 12.59
CA GLU A 241 -14.67 12.00 12.12
C GLU A 241 -14.65 12.09 10.60
N ASP A 242 -15.55 11.38 9.93
CA ASP A 242 -15.71 11.47 8.47
C ASP A 242 -15.92 12.94 8.08
N MET A 243 -15.14 13.44 7.11
CA MET A 243 -15.24 14.82 6.63
C MET A 243 -16.65 15.14 6.11
N ARG A 244 -17.37 14.15 5.57
CA ARG A 244 -18.77 14.29 5.14
C ARG A 244 -19.66 14.64 6.34
N VAL A 245 -19.54 13.87 7.44
CA VAL A 245 -20.29 14.10 8.68
C VAL A 245 -19.91 15.45 9.31
N THR A 246 -18.61 15.79 9.29
CA THR A 246 -18.16 17.10 9.76
C THR A 246 -18.77 18.23 8.92
N LEU A 247 -18.86 18.08 7.61
CA LEU A 247 -19.44 19.06 6.70
C LEU A 247 -20.96 19.18 6.92
N GLU A 248 -21.66 18.07 7.16
CA GLU A 248 -23.10 18.06 7.46
C GLU A 248 -23.46 18.87 8.71
N LYS A 249 -22.58 18.94 9.68
CA LYS A 249 -22.76 19.75 10.91
C LYS A 249 -22.54 21.26 10.69
N LYS A 250 -22.02 21.66 9.52
CA LYS A 250 -21.77 23.06 9.21
C LYS A 250 -22.98 23.73 8.61
N SER A 251 -22.99 25.07 8.60
CA SER A 251 -24.04 25.86 7.98
C SER A 251 -24.21 25.50 6.49
N ILE A 252 -25.43 25.68 5.98
CA ILE A 252 -25.73 25.39 4.57
C ILE A 252 -24.80 26.15 3.60
N TRP A 253 -24.47 27.39 3.91
CA TRP A 253 -23.56 28.21 3.11
C TRP A 253 -22.15 27.63 3.03
N LEU A 254 -21.59 27.16 4.15
CA LEU A 254 -20.29 26.51 4.17
C LEU A 254 -20.26 25.19 3.39
N ARG A 255 -21.35 24.42 3.42
CA ARG A 255 -21.49 23.21 2.60
C ARG A 255 -21.42 23.54 1.12
N TRP A 256 -22.20 24.53 0.66
CA TRP A 256 -22.19 24.95 -0.73
C TRP A 256 -20.85 25.53 -1.15
N ILE A 257 -20.22 26.37 -0.34
CA ILE A 257 -18.88 26.89 -0.62
C ILE A 257 -17.87 25.74 -0.78
N ALA A 258 -17.88 24.76 0.10
CA ALA A 258 -16.96 23.61 0.01
C ALA A 258 -17.21 22.77 -1.25
N LEU A 259 -18.50 22.49 -1.57
CA LEU A 259 -18.86 21.72 -2.78
C LEU A 259 -18.48 22.45 -4.06
N TYR A 260 -18.77 23.75 -4.16
CA TYR A 260 -18.38 24.54 -5.33
C TYR A 260 -16.86 24.70 -5.41
N ALA A 261 -16.15 24.86 -4.29
CA ALA A 261 -14.69 24.93 -4.30
C ALA A 261 -14.08 23.62 -4.82
N LEU A 262 -14.61 22.46 -4.42
CA LEU A 262 -14.19 21.16 -4.95
C LEU A 262 -14.53 21.02 -6.44
N LEU A 263 -15.71 21.41 -6.86
CA LEU A 263 -16.12 21.39 -8.27
C LEU A 263 -15.19 22.24 -9.13
N PHE A 264 -14.97 23.49 -8.73
CA PHE A 264 -14.07 24.39 -9.45
C PHE A 264 -12.61 23.91 -9.40
N TYR A 265 -12.17 23.31 -8.29
CA TYR A 265 -10.86 22.68 -8.20
C TYR A 265 -10.69 21.58 -9.28
N VAL A 266 -11.69 20.70 -9.43
CA VAL A 266 -11.67 19.66 -10.47
C VAL A 266 -11.72 20.28 -11.87
N ILE A 267 -12.60 21.25 -12.12
CA ILE A 267 -12.73 21.92 -13.42
C ILE A 267 -11.45 22.65 -13.82
N LEU A 268 -10.81 23.38 -12.90
CA LEU A 268 -9.66 24.22 -13.22
C LEU A 268 -8.31 23.47 -13.19
N LEU A 269 -8.20 22.48 -12.31
CA LEU A 269 -6.96 21.77 -12.06
C LEU A 269 -6.97 20.30 -12.50
N GLY A 270 -8.12 19.78 -12.88
CA GLY A 270 -8.27 18.45 -13.45
C GLY A 270 -7.55 18.33 -14.80
N LYS A 271 -7.14 17.11 -15.13
CA LYS A 271 -6.52 16.80 -16.42
C LYS A 271 -7.56 16.13 -17.32
N TYR A 272 -8.05 16.84 -18.33
CA TYR A 272 -9.08 16.38 -19.28
C TYR A 272 -8.95 17.14 -20.60
N GLY A 273 -9.70 16.72 -21.61
CA GLY A 273 -9.78 17.39 -22.93
C GLY A 273 -8.92 16.73 -24.01
N PRO A 274 -8.71 17.41 -25.17
CA PRO A 274 -7.90 16.86 -26.26
C PRO A 274 -6.49 16.49 -25.79
N GLY A 275 -6.08 15.25 -26.06
CA GLY A 275 -4.78 14.71 -25.59
C GLY A 275 -4.78 14.06 -24.20
N TYR A 276 -5.94 14.06 -23.50
CA TYR A 276 -6.09 13.24 -22.32
C TYR A 276 -6.19 11.77 -22.70
N SER A 277 -5.36 10.94 -22.10
CA SER A 277 -5.46 9.50 -22.20
C SER A 277 -5.92 8.92 -20.86
N ALA A 278 -7.07 8.22 -20.87
CA ALA A 278 -7.55 7.47 -19.73
C ALA A 278 -6.55 6.36 -19.28
N SER A 279 -5.56 6.03 -20.16
CA SER A 279 -4.50 5.08 -19.86
C SER A 279 -3.56 5.51 -18.72
N GLU A 280 -3.66 6.75 -18.23
CA GLU A 280 -2.97 7.18 -17.01
C GLU A 280 -3.63 6.64 -15.73
N PHE A 281 -4.85 6.11 -15.81
CA PHE A 281 -5.47 5.38 -14.70
C PHE A 281 -4.79 4.02 -14.56
N ILE A 282 -4.09 3.82 -13.46
CA ILE A 282 -3.16 2.69 -13.26
C ILE A 282 -3.85 1.34 -13.50
N TYR A 283 -5.09 1.17 -13.04
CA TYR A 283 -5.83 -0.09 -13.19
C TYR A 283 -6.34 -0.40 -14.60
N GLN A 284 -6.37 0.56 -15.52
CA GLN A 284 -6.69 0.28 -16.94
C GLN A 284 -5.48 -0.28 -17.72
N ASN A 285 -4.29 -0.13 -17.21
CA ASN A 285 -3.05 -0.53 -17.87
C ASN A 285 -2.57 -1.94 -17.49
N PHE A 286 -3.35 -2.70 -16.72
CA PHE A 286 -3.12 -4.13 -16.56
C PHE A 286 -3.44 -4.84 -17.89
N LYS A 287 -2.60 -4.67 -18.89
CA LYS A 287 -2.63 -5.49 -20.09
C LYS A 287 -2.18 -6.89 -19.69
N VAL A 288 -3.11 -7.82 -19.77
CA VAL A 288 -2.88 -9.25 -19.74
C VAL A 288 -1.96 -9.64 -20.90
#